data_ac1ca5f01ca187cdfd9a7fe2f73daada
#
_entry.id   ac1ca5f01ca187cdfd9a7fe2f73daada
#
_cell.length_a   1.000
_cell.length_b   1.000
_cell.length_c   1.000
_cell.angle_alpha   90.00
_cell.angle_beta   90.00
_cell.angle_gamma   90.00
#
_symmetry.space_group_name_H-M   'P 1'
#
loop_
_entity.id
_entity.type
_entity.pdbx_description
1 polymer ?
#
loop_
_entity_poly.entity_id
_entity_poly.type
_entity_poly.pdbx_seq_one_letter_code
_entity_poly.pdbx_strand_id
1 'polypeptide(L)'
;LRLTEIGKNLGVVGEERWESFSEKKDAIESETTRLKSTWVQPGTKGGDIIDKYLDRPITREYSLNDLLKRPEIKYQHIAEMNSELTIADDVTNQIEIQTKYDGYISRQQDEVDRLKKNEDTKLPIDFNYKSISGLSNEITQKLLDVRPETIGQAIRIPGITPAAVSLLLVYLKKTLTVMQFNMKFIPSRNRVVN
;
A
#
# COMPACT_ATOMS: atom_id res chain seq x y z
N LEU A 1 -13.84 -1.08 13.84
CA LEU A 1 -13.17 -2.39 13.59
C LEU A 1 -11.68 -2.36 13.97
N ARG A 2 -10.93 -1.31 13.64
CA ARG A 2 -9.45 -1.29 13.75
C ARG A 2 -8.88 -1.45 15.16
N LEU A 3 -9.50 -0.84 16.17
CA LEU A 3 -8.95 -0.78 17.53
C LEU A 3 -9.58 -1.76 18.51
N THR A 4 -10.69 -2.43 18.14
CA THR A 4 -11.44 -3.28 19.08
C THR A 4 -10.65 -4.52 19.50
N GLU A 5 -9.91 -5.14 18.59
CA GLU A 5 -9.03 -6.28 18.90
C GLU A 5 -7.89 -5.89 19.87
N ILE A 6 -7.28 -4.74 19.61
CA ILE A 6 -6.22 -4.18 20.48
C ILE A 6 -6.80 -3.89 21.86
N GLY A 7 -7.99 -3.27 21.91
CA GLY A 7 -8.70 -2.99 23.16
C GLY A 7 -9.10 -4.24 23.94
N LYS A 8 -9.49 -5.33 23.25
CA LYS A 8 -9.77 -6.63 23.89
C LYS A 8 -8.51 -7.21 24.53
N ASN A 9 -7.41 -7.19 23.79
CA ASN A 9 -6.11 -7.69 24.30
C ASN A 9 -5.60 -6.88 25.51
N LEU A 10 -5.95 -5.59 25.58
CA LEU A 10 -5.64 -4.71 26.72
C LEU A 10 -6.67 -4.81 27.86
N GLY A 11 -7.71 -5.64 27.73
CA GLY A 11 -8.74 -5.81 28.76
C GLY A 11 -9.74 -4.66 28.92
N VAL A 12 -9.79 -3.71 27.96
CA VAL A 12 -10.67 -2.52 28.02
C VAL A 12 -11.95 -2.68 27.18
N VAL A 13 -12.18 -3.84 26.56
CA VAL A 13 -13.39 -4.16 25.79
C VAL A 13 -14.16 -5.28 26.51
N GLY A 14 -15.39 -4.97 26.93
CA GLY A 14 -16.30 -5.96 27.55
C GLY A 14 -16.77 -7.05 26.57
N GLU A 15 -17.31 -8.16 27.12
CA GLU A 15 -17.70 -9.33 26.31
C GLU A 15 -18.79 -9.01 25.29
N GLU A 16 -19.86 -8.33 25.67
CA GLU A 16 -20.98 -7.97 24.76
C GLU A 16 -20.47 -7.18 23.52
N ARG A 17 -19.57 -6.22 23.76
CA ARG A 17 -18.98 -5.43 22.68
C ARG A 17 -18.03 -6.26 21.80
N TRP A 18 -17.36 -7.22 22.40
CA TRP A 18 -16.50 -8.15 21.69
C TRP A 18 -17.30 -9.10 20.80
N GLU A 19 -18.40 -9.67 21.32
CA GLU A 19 -19.30 -10.54 20.56
C GLU A 19 -19.88 -9.82 19.34
N SER A 20 -20.48 -8.64 19.55
CA SER A 20 -21.02 -7.82 18.46
C SER A 20 -19.95 -7.44 17.41
N PHE A 21 -18.72 -7.16 17.85
CA PHE A 21 -17.60 -6.90 16.96
C PHE A 21 -17.22 -8.14 16.15
N SER A 22 -17.12 -9.32 16.79
CA SER A 22 -16.73 -10.56 16.14
C SER A 22 -17.76 -10.98 15.10
N GLU A 23 -19.04 -10.97 15.44
CA GLU A 23 -20.13 -11.27 14.51
C GLU A 23 -20.09 -10.37 13.27
N LYS A 24 -19.91 -9.07 13.47
CA LYS A 24 -19.81 -8.12 12.37
C LYS A 24 -18.57 -8.38 11.51
N LYS A 25 -17.44 -8.68 12.13
CA LYS A 25 -16.19 -8.98 11.43
C LYS A 25 -16.33 -10.23 10.57
N ASP A 26 -16.85 -11.30 11.15
CA ASP A 26 -17.06 -12.59 10.48
C ASP A 26 -18.04 -12.45 9.30
N ALA A 27 -19.11 -11.67 9.47
CA ALA A 27 -20.05 -11.36 8.40
C ALA A 27 -19.39 -10.60 7.23
N ILE A 28 -18.53 -9.60 7.53
CA ILE A 28 -17.78 -8.85 6.52
C ILE A 28 -16.80 -9.76 5.77
N GLU A 29 -16.07 -10.62 6.48
CA GLU A 29 -15.07 -11.52 5.88
C GLU A 29 -15.74 -12.58 4.99
N SER A 30 -16.82 -13.20 5.49
CA SER A 30 -17.62 -14.19 4.74
C SER A 30 -18.17 -13.60 3.46
N GLU A 31 -18.82 -12.44 3.55
CA GLU A 31 -19.42 -11.79 2.40
C GLU A 31 -18.39 -11.28 1.41
N THR A 32 -17.29 -10.71 1.88
CA THR A 32 -16.17 -10.31 1.02
C THR A 32 -15.60 -11.50 0.24
N THR A 33 -15.51 -12.67 0.89
CA THR A 33 -15.06 -13.91 0.24
C THR A 33 -16.06 -14.35 -0.82
N ARG A 34 -17.35 -14.30 -0.52
CA ARG A 34 -18.41 -14.58 -1.50
C ARG A 34 -18.33 -13.64 -2.71
N LEU A 35 -18.20 -12.35 -2.48
CA LEU A 35 -18.08 -11.35 -3.57
C LEU A 35 -16.88 -11.60 -4.47
N LYS A 36 -15.76 -12.04 -3.92
CA LYS A 36 -14.54 -12.38 -4.68
C LYS A 36 -14.68 -13.68 -5.49
N SER A 37 -15.42 -14.66 -4.97
CA SER A 37 -15.59 -15.96 -5.60
C SER A 37 -16.77 -16.06 -6.57
N THR A 38 -17.72 -15.12 -6.50
CA THR A 38 -18.89 -15.11 -7.38
C THR A 38 -18.63 -14.24 -8.61
N TRP A 39 -18.81 -14.86 -9.79
CA TRP A 39 -18.56 -14.22 -11.08
C TRP A 39 -19.85 -13.96 -11.84
N VAL A 40 -19.89 -12.84 -12.54
CA VAL A 40 -21.01 -12.42 -13.39
C VAL A 40 -20.53 -12.40 -14.84
N GLN A 41 -21.28 -13.07 -15.72
CA GLN A 41 -20.98 -13.15 -17.15
C GLN A 41 -21.95 -12.29 -17.95
N PRO A 42 -21.51 -11.72 -19.10
CA PRO A 42 -22.38 -11.03 -20.03
C PRO A 42 -23.52 -11.95 -20.51
N GLY A 43 -24.74 -11.36 -20.67
CA GLY A 43 -25.91 -12.09 -21.16
C GLY A 43 -26.53 -13.09 -20.16
N THR A 44 -26.11 -13.05 -18.90
CA THR A 44 -26.78 -13.77 -17.81
C THR A 44 -27.74 -12.84 -17.08
N LYS A 45 -28.71 -13.40 -16.33
CA LYS A 45 -29.60 -12.60 -15.47
C LYS A 45 -28.84 -11.62 -14.57
N GLY A 46 -27.72 -12.07 -13.98
CA GLY A 46 -26.87 -11.22 -13.15
C GLY A 46 -26.21 -10.11 -13.96
N GLY A 47 -25.71 -10.42 -15.17
CA GLY A 47 -25.17 -9.42 -16.10
C GLY A 47 -26.20 -8.36 -16.48
N ASP A 48 -27.40 -8.77 -16.86
CA ASP A 48 -28.48 -7.86 -17.26
C ASP A 48 -28.92 -6.93 -16.11
N ILE A 49 -28.86 -7.39 -14.85
CA ILE A 49 -29.14 -6.57 -13.68
C ILE A 49 -28.05 -5.50 -13.52
N ILE A 50 -26.79 -5.88 -13.57
CA ILE A 50 -25.67 -4.95 -13.40
C ILE A 50 -25.59 -3.95 -14.55
N ASP A 51 -25.85 -4.37 -15.78
CA ASP A 51 -25.82 -3.52 -16.98
C ASP A 51 -26.80 -2.34 -16.92
N LYS A 52 -27.88 -2.45 -16.13
CA LYS A 52 -28.82 -1.33 -15.88
C LYS A 52 -28.16 -0.14 -15.17
N TYR A 53 -27.09 -0.38 -14.43
CA TYR A 53 -26.41 0.61 -13.60
C TYR A 53 -25.06 1.07 -14.19
N LEU A 54 -24.68 0.53 -15.34
CA LEU A 54 -23.44 0.86 -16.03
C LEU A 54 -23.72 1.67 -17.30
N ASP A 55 -22.87 2.64 -17.59
CA ASP A 55 -22.91 3.40 -18.86
C ASP A 55 -22.72 2.52 -20.10
N ARG A 56 -21.97 1.42 -19.92
CA ARG A 56 -21.73 0.42 -20.97
C ARG A 56 -21.84 -0.99 -20.37
N PRO A 57 -22.51 -1.93 -21.09
CA PRO A 57 -22.63 -3.30 -20.67
C PRO A 57 -21.28 -3.96 -20.41
N ILE A 58 -21.28 -4.95 -19.53
CA ILE A 58 -20.09 -5.76 -19.30
C ILE A 58 -19.77 -6.59 -20.57
N THR A 59 -18.50 -6.63 -20.96
CA THR A 59 -18.03 -7.34 -22.16
C THR A 59 -17.28 -8.65 -21.84
N ARG A 60 -16.96 -8.87 -20.58
CA ARG A 60 -16.30 -10.06 -20.05
C ARG A 60 -16.84 -10.39 -18.67
N GLU A 61 -16.45 -11.51 -18.13
CA GLU A 61 -16.76 -11.86 -16.74
C GLU A 61 -16.02 -10.97 -15.74
N TYR A 62 -16.70 -10.66 -14.65
CA TYR A 62 -16.18 -9.90 -13.53
C TYR A 62 -16.60 -10.55 -12.21
N SER A 63 -15.74 -10.55 -11.20
CA SER A 63 -16.16 -10.86 -9.84
C SER A 63 -17.11 -9.77 -9.33
N LEU A 64 -18.02 -10.14 -8.42
CA LEU A 64 -18.88 -9.16 -7.76
C LEU A 64 -18.07 -8.10 -7.02
N ASN A 65 -16.92 -8.48 -6.47
CA ASN A 65 -16.00 -7.57 -5.82
C ASN A 65 -15.41 -6.54 -6.79
N ASP A 66 -15.05 -6.93 -8.02
CA ASP A 66 -14.52 -5.99 -9.02
C ASP A 66 -15.61 -5.07 -9.59
N LEU A 67 -16.84 -5.56 -9.67
CA LEU A 67 -17.99 -4.73 -10.00
C LEU A 67 -18.26 -3.68 -8.92
N LEU A 68 -18.19 -4.07 -7.64
CA LEU A 68 -18.41 -3.16 -6.50
C LEU A 68 -17.34 -2.06 -6.38
N LYS A 69 -16.13 -2.26 -6.94
CA LYS A 69 -15.09 -1.22 -7.03
C LYS A 69 -15.49 -0.05 -7.95
N ARG A 70 -16.44 -0.26 -8.85
CA ARG A 70 -16.90 0.79 -9.76
C ARG A 70 -17.77 1.82 -9.02
N PRO A 71 -17.60 3.14 -9.28
CA PRO A 71 -18.36 4.18 -8.59
C PRO A 71 -19.88 4.03 -8.74
N GLU A 72 -20.34 3.59 -9.91
CA GLU A 72 -21.76 3.46 -10.27
C GLU A 72 -22.44 2.30 -9.56
N ILE A 73 -21.69 1.26 -9.19
CA ILE A 73 -22.22 0.05 -8.56
C ILE A 73 -22.22 0.20 -7.05
N LYS A 74 -23.39 -0.01 -6.44
CA LYS A 74 -23.59 -0.09 -5.00
C LYS A 74 -23.83 -1.53 -4.59
N TYR A 75 -23.65 -1.83 -3.30
CA TYR A 75 -23.95 -3.17 -2.78
C TYR A 75 -25.41 -3.59 -3.03
N GLN A 76 -26.37 -2.66 -2.90
CA GLN A 76 -27.78 -2.93 -3.17
C GLN A 76 -28.06 -3.46 -4.59
N HIS A 77 -27.31 -3.01 -5.62
CA HIS A 77 -27.46 -3.49 -7.00
C HIS A 77 -26.99 -4.95 -7.13
N ILE A 78 -25.99 -5.34 -6.33
CA ILE A 78 -25.53 -6.73 -6.24
C ILE A 78 -26.56 -7.60 -5.50
N ALA A 79 -27.19 -7.07 -4.45
CA ALA A 79 -28.21 -7.77 -3.69
C ALA A 79 -29.46 -8.10 -4.53
N GLU A 80 -29.79 -7.28 -5.53
CA GLU A 80 -30.89 -7.56 -6.47
C GLU A 80 -30.72 -8.89 -7.25
N MET A 81 -29.49 -9.36 -7.39
CA MET A 81 -29.20 -10.64 -8.08
C MET A 81 -29.56 -11.86 -7.21
N ASN A 82 -29.63 -11.69 -5.90
CA ASN A 82 -29.96 -12.73 -4.96
C ASN A 82 -30.84 -12.18 -3.84
N SER A 83 -32.16 -12.16 -4.09
CA SER A 83 -33.16 -11.61 -3.17
C SER A 83 -33.33 -12.39 -1.85
N GLU A 84 -32.75 -13.60 -1.75
CA GLU A 84 -32.78 -14.40 -0.51
C GLU A 84 -31.68 -14.00 0.47
N LEU A 85 -30.69 -13.23 0.02
CA LEU A 85 -29.54 -12.86 0.83
C LEU A 85 -29.88 -11.62 1.69
N THR A 86 -30.10 -11.81 2.97
CA THR A 86 -30.33 -10.71 3.91
C THR A 86 -29.06 -10.49 4.75
N ILE A 87 -28.38 -9.38 4.50
CA ILE A 87 -27.19 -8.95 5.26
C ILE A 87 -27.49 -7.59 5.89
N ALA A 88 -27.06 -7.40 7.13
CA ALA A 88 -27.28 -6.15 7.86
C ALA A 88 -26.69 -4.95 7.12
N ASP A 89 -27.39 -3.83 7.12
CA ASP A 89 -27.01 -2.60 6.38
C ASP A 89 -25.66 -2.05 6.80
N ASP A 90 -25.31 -2.17 8.07
CA ASP A 90 -24.03 -1.72 8.61
C ASP A 90 -22.84 -2.59 8.14
N VAL A 91 -23.09 -3.86 7.80
CA VAL A 91 -22.11 -4.78 7.19
C VAL A 91 -21.95 -4.44 5.70
N THR A 92 -23.05 -4.30 4.97
CA THR A 92 -23.03 -4.01 3.53
C THR A 92 -22.40 -2.65 3.22
N ASN A 93 -22.72 -1.62 4.01
CA ASN A 93 -22.08 -0.31 3.93
C ASN A 93 -20.57 -0.38 4.20
N GLN A 94 -20.16 -1.18 5.20
CA GLN A 94 -18.74 -1.33 5.51
C GLN A 94 -17.99 -2.04 4.37
N ILE A 95 -18.58 -3.06 3.76
CA ILE A 95 -18.00 -3.78 2.62
C ILE A 95 -17.86 -2.84 1.41
N GLU A 96 -18.91 -2.06 1.10
CA GLU A 96 -18.88 -1.12 -0.01
C GLU A 96 -17.74 -0.09 0.17
N ILE A 97 -17.64 0.50 1.37
CA ILE A 97 -16.57 1.45 1.69
C ILE A 97 -15.20 0.78 1.54
N GLN A 98 -14.99 -0.37 2.17
CA GLN A 98 -13.70 -1.07 2.11
C GLN A 98 -13.31 -1.41 0.67
N THR A 99 -14.25 -1.95 -0.12
CA THR A 99 -13.99 -2.37 -1.50
C THR A 99 -13.65 -1.19 -2.41
N LYS A 100 -14.36 -0.07 -2.28
CA LYS A 100 -14.08 1.14 -3.08
C LYS A 100 -12.76 1.81 -2.72
N TYR A 101 -12.37 1.78 -1.45
CA TYR A 101 -11.12 2.40 -0.98
C TYR A 101 -9.90 1.45 -1.01
N ASP A 102 -10.11 0.15 -1.22
CA ASP A 102 -9.04 -0.87 -1.23
C ASP A 102 -7.85 -0.49 -2.13
N GLY A 103 -8.13 -0.03 -3.35
CA GLY A 103 -7.09 0.40 -4.27
C GLY A 103 -6.28 1.62 -3.81
N TYR A 104 -6.88 2.53 -3.06
CA TYR A 104 -6.20 3.70 -2.51
C TYR A 104 -5.35 3.31 -1.30
N ILE A 105 -5.90 2.49 -0.41
CA ILE A 105 -5.22 1.99 0.79
C ILE A 105 -4.00 1.16 0.39
N SER A 106 -4.14 0.28 -0.60
CA SER A 106 -3.04 -0.55 -1.10
C SER A 106 -1.89 0.29 -1.64
N ARG A 107 -2.17 1.31 -2.48
CA ARG A 107 -1.13 2.22 -3.00
C ARG A 107 -0.42 2.98 -1.89
N GLN A 108 -1.16 3.44 -0.89
CA GLN A 108 -0.59 4.15 0.25
C GLN A 108 0.27 3.22 1.09
N GLN A 109 -0.14 1.97 1.28
CA GLN A 109 0.65 0.97 1.99
C GLN A 109 1.95 0.65 1.26
N ASP A 110 1.90 0.47 -0.07
CA ASP A 110 3.08 0.26 -0.91
C ASP A 110 4.10 1.41 -0.77
N GLU A 111 3.61 2.65 -0.68
CA GLU A 111 4.45 3.83 -0.48
C GLU A 111 5.09 3.84 0.92
N VAL A 112 4.32 3.53 1.95
CA VAL A 112 4.81 3.38 3.33
C VAL A 112 5.87 2.27 3.42
N ASP A 113 5.62 1.14 2.78
CA ASP A 113 6.55 0.00 2.79
C ASP A 113 7.85 0.30 2.02
N ARG A 114 7.77 1.06 0.93
CA ARG A 114 8.95 1.58 0.24
C ARG A 114 9.78 2.51 1.12
N LEU A 115 9.11 3.41 1.86
CA LEU A 115 9.79 4.31 2.79
C LEU A 115 10.47 3.51 3.91
N LYS A 116 9.76 2.59 4.56
CA LYS A 116 10.31 1.71 5.61
C LYS A 116 11.50 0.90 5.11
N LYS A 117 11.39 0.29 3.93
CA LYS A 117 12.46 -0.52 3.33
C LYS A 117 13.76 0.26 3.10
N ASN A 118 13.65 1.57 2.91
CA ASN A 118 14.79 2.45 2.70
C ASN A 118 15.29 3.10 4.01
N GLU A 119 14.54 3.03 5.12
CA GLU A 119 14.94 3.67 6.38
C GLU A 119 16.30 3.18 6.89
N ASP A 120 16.56 1.88 6.79
CA ASP A 120 17.81 1.25 7.24
C ASP A 120 18.97 1.37 6.22
N THR A 121 18.70 1.99 5.06
CA THR A 121 19.73 2.18 4.04
C THR A 121 20.80 3.11 4.55
N LYS A 122 22.03 2.61 4.68
CA LYS A 122 23.16 3.38 5.17
C LYS A 122 23.65 4.42 4.16
N LEU A 123 23.96 5.59 4.66
CA LEU A 123 24.63 6.65 3.93
C LEU A 123 26.14 6.60 4.24
N PRO A 124 27.04 6.57 3.25
CA PRO A 124 28.50 6.63 3.50
C PRO A 124 28.87 7.91 4.27
N ILE A 125 29.83 7.82 5.17
CA ILE A 125 30.28 8.96 5.99
C ILE A 125 30.82 10.10 5.13
N ASP A 126 31.44 9.76 4.00
CA ASP A 126 32.01 10.68 3.01
C ASP A 126 31.06 11.03 1.86
N PHE A 127 29.74 10.79 2.07
CA PHE A 127 28.72 11.01 1.05
C PHE A 127 28.68 12.49 0.61
N ASN A 128 28.90 12.73 -0.66
CA ASN A 128 28.98 14.09 -1.20
C ASN A 128 27.60 14.64 -1.59
N TYR A 129 26.89 15.26 -0.64
CA TYR A 129 25.58 15.87 -0.86
C TYR A 129 25.59 17.01 -1.91
N LYS A 130 26.72 17.73 -2.05
CA LYS A 130 26.85 18.85 -3.00
C LYS A 130 26.82 18.42 -4.46
N SER A 131 27.15 17.16 -4.75
CA SER A 131 27.15 16.61 -6.10
C SER A 131 25.79 16.14 -6.59
N ILE A 132 24.78 16.14 -5.73
CA ILE A 132 23.43 15.67 -6.05
C ILE A 132 22.66 16.79 -6.74
N SER A 133 22.47 16.65 -8.05
CA SER A 133 21.66 17.57 -8.83
C SER A 133 20.19 17.49 -8.39
N GLY A 134 19.56 18.67 -8.18
CA GLY A 134 18.16 18.79 -7.80
C GLY A 134 17.90 18.95 -6.30
N LEU A 135 18.92 18.86 -5.44
CA LEU A 135 18.81 19.28 -4.05
C LEU A 135 18.88 20.81 -3.94
N SER A 136 18.00 21.40 -3.12
CA SER A 136 18.13 22.83 -2.79
C SER A 136 19.34 23.08 -1.88
N ASN A 137 19.86 24.32 -1.90
CA ASN A 137 20.97 24.71 -1.03
C ASN A 137 20.65 24.51 0.45
N GLU A 138 19.41 24.80 0.87
CA GLU A 138 18.95 24.60 2.23
C GLU A 138 19.00 23.13 2.66
N ILE A 139 18.45 22.23 1.81
CA ILE A 139 18.46 20.78 2.09
C ILE A 139 19.90 20.27 2.12
N THR A 140 20.73 20.70 1.18
CA THR A 140 22.16 20.30 1.13
C THR A 140 22.88 20.73 2.40
N GLN A 141 22.64 21.96 2.89
CA GLN A 141 23.26 22.45 4.11
C GLN A 141 22.81 21.65 5.34
N LYS A 142 21.50 21.39 5.48
CA LYS A 142 20.96 20.58 6.59
C LYS A 142 21.55 19.17 6.62
N LEU A 143 21.72 18.53 5.46
CA LEU A 143 22.33 17.20 5.35
C LEU A 143 23.82 17.23 5.72
N LEU A 144 24.54 18.29 5.39
CA LEU A 144 25.96 18.48 5.75
C LEU A 144 26.13 18.73 7.25
N ASP A 145 25.21 19.49 7.87
CA ASP A 145 25.26 19.84 9.29
C ASP A 145 24.93 18.63 10.17
N VAL A 146 23.90 17.86 9.82
CA VAL A 146 23.43 16.71 10.61
C VAL A 146 24.21 15.42 10.30
N ARG A 147 24.68 15.25 9.05
CA ARG A 147 25.38 14.04 8.57
C ARG A 147 24.68 12.75 8.97
N PRO A 148 23.44 12.51 8.49
CA PRO A 148 22.70 11.32 8.84
C PRO A 148 23.40 10.05 8.35
N GLU A 149 23.41 9.01 9.19
CA GLU A 149 24.04 7.70 8.88
C GLU A 149 23.12 6.82 8.05
N THR A 150 21.80 7.08 8.10
CA THR A 150 20.80 6.32 7.34
C THR A 150 19.81 7.25 6.64
N ILE A 151 19.14 6.72 5.64
CA ILE A 151 18.04 7.43 4.95
C ILE A 151 16.92 7.75 5.95
N GLY A 152 16.63 6.86 6.91
CA GLY A 152 15.64 7.11 7.97
C GLY A 152 16.00 8.31 8.84
N GLN A 153 17.26 8.49 9.21
CA GLN A 153 17.71 9.68 9.91
C GLN A 153 17.56 10.94 9.03
N ALA A 154 17.90 10.84 7.74
CA ALA A 154 17.74 11.96 6.81
C ALA A 154 16.27 12.40 6.68
N ILE A 155 15.32 11.46 6.61
CA ILE A 155 13.86 11.76 6.52
C ILE A 155 13.37 12.54 7.75
N ARG A 156 13.94 12.31 8.92
CA ARG A 156 13.53 12.95 10.19
C ARG A 156 14.08 14.36 10.35
N ILE A 157 14.96 14.83 9.49
CA ILE A 157 15.48 16.20 9.52
C ILE A 157 14.38 17.19 9.07
N PRO A 158 14.01 18.20 9.87
CA PRO A 158 12.98 19.16 9.51
C PRO A 158 13.29 19.89 8.19
N GLY A 159 12.35 19.80 7.23
CA GLY A 159 12.47 20.43 5.91
C GLY A 159 13.05 19.52 4.83
N ILE A 160 13.42 18.27 5.13
CA ILE A 160 13.70 17.28 4.10
C ILE A 160 12.38 16.79 3.48
N THR A 161 12.30 16.86 2.16
CA THR A 161 11.11 16.46 1.40
C THR A 161 11.23 15.03 0.86
N PRO A 162 10.10 14.33 0.58
CA PRO A 162 10.13 13.02 -0.08
C PRO A 162 10.89 13.01 -1.41
N ALA A 163 10.83 14.13 -2.16
CA ALA A 163 11.59 14.30 -3.41
C ALA A 163 13.11 14.30 -3.16
N ALA A 164 13.57 14.98 -2.10
CA ALA A 164 14.98 15.00 -1.72
C ALA A 164 15.47 13.58 -1.32
N VAL A 165 14.64 12.84 -0.57
CA VAL A 165 14.94 11.44 -0.20
C VAL A 165 15.07 10.56 -1.44
N SER A 166 14.20 10.72 -2.43
CA SER A 166 14.27 9.99 -3.70
C SER A 166 15.57 10.28 -4.45
N LEU A 167 16.02 11.54 -4.47
CA LEU A 167 17.30 11.93 -5.08
C LEU A 167 18.49 11.31 -4.34
N LEU A 168 18.48 11.29 -3.00
CA LEU A 168 19.50 10.62 -2.19
C LEU A 168 19.60 9.14 -2.56
N LEU A 169 18.47 8.43 -2.63
CA LEU A 169 18.41 7.00 -2.98
C LEU A 169 18.93 6.71 -4.39
N VAL A 170 18.55 7.53 -5.37
CA VAL A 170 19.02 7.39 -6.76
C VAL A 170 20.52 7.60 -6.84
N TYR A 171 21.04 8.62 -6.18
CA TYR A 171 22.46 8.92 -6.19
C TYR A 171 23.28 7.85 -5.45
N LEU A 172 22.77 7.37 -4.32
CA LEU A 172 23.41 6.28 -3.58
C LEU A 172 23.52 5.00 -4.42
N LYS A 173 22.45 4.61 -5.12
CA LYS A 173 22.50 3.46 -6.05
C LYS A 173 23.52 3.64 -7.15
N LYS A 174 23.60 4.84 -7.75
CA LYS A 174 24.57 5.14 -8.78
C LYS A 174 26.01 5.02 -8.26
N THR A 175 26.27 5.55 -7.07
CA THR A 175 27.62 5.50 -6.44
C THR A 175 28.02 4.06 -6.10
N LEU A 176 27.13 3.26 -5.54
CA LEU A 176 27.38 1.83 -5.22
C LEU A 176 27.65 1.02 -6.49
N THR A 177 26.93 1.26 -7.58
CA THR A 177 27.15 0.57 -8.85
C THR A 177 28.52 0.89 -9.43
N VAL A 178 28.95 2.16 -9.37
CA VAL A 178 30.29 2.58 -9.83
C VAL A 178 31.39 1.98 -8.98
N MET A 179 31.23 1.94 -7.66
CA MET A 179 32.20 1.30 -6.75
C MET A 179 32.31 -0.21 -6.99
N GLN A 180 31.21 -0.92 -7.21
CA GLN A 180 31.23 -2.33 -7.55
C GLN A 180 31.90 -2.62 -8.88
N PHE A 181 31.71 -1.74 -9.87
CA PHE A 181 32.36 -1.86 -11.18
C PHE A 181 33.87 -1.67 -11.06
N ASN A 182 34.31 -0.67 -10.31
CA ASN A 182 35.74 -0.39 -10.10
C ASN A 182 36.45 -1.49 -9.30
N MET A 183 35.77 -2.11 -8.30
CA MET A 183 36.36 -3.24 -7.56
C MET A 183 36.54 -4.51 -8.41
N LYS A 184 35.71 -4.72 -9.44
CA LYS A 184 35.88 -5.84 -10.37
C LYS A 184 37.05 -5.67 -11.34
N PHE A 185 37.54 -4.45 -11.54
CA PHE A 185 38.62 -4.11 -12.47
C PHE A 185 39.95 -3.81 -11.82
N ILE A 186 40.14 -4.04 -10.50
CA ILE A 186 41.47 -4.00 -9.87
C ILE A 186 42.15 -5.33 -10.18
N PRO A 187 43.14 -5.39 -11.08
CA PRO A 187 43.91 -6.60 -11.31
C PRO A 187 44.70 -6.93 -10.01
N SER A 188 44.61 -8.18 -9.57
CA SER A 188 45.41 -8.73 -8.49
C SER A 188 46.90 -8.63 -8.85
N ARG A 189 47.53 -7.51 -8.52
CA ARG A 189 48.97 -7.31 -8.63
C ARG A 189 49.63 -7.76 -7.34
N ASN A 190 50.47 -8.76 -7.52
CA ASN A 190 51.58 -9.22 -6.69
C ASN A 190 51.24 -10.07 -5.45
N ARG A 191 51.09 -11.39 -5.66
CA ARG A 191 51.86 -12.34 -4.82
C ARG A 191 53.31 -12.34 -5.31
N VAL A 192 54.16 -11.58 -4.68
CA VAL A 192 55.60 -11.86 -4.71
C VAL A 192 55.85 -12.86 -3.61
N VAL A 193 56.20 -14.08 -4.01
CA VAL A 193 56.78 -15.11 -3.19
C VAL A 193 58.24 -14.70 -2.97
N ASN A 194 58.65 -14.62 -1.73
CA ASN A 194 60.00 -14.90 -1.26
C ASN A 194 59.87 -15.63 0.07
#